data_da3f8a9bb16fa963ec30800457e85e5d
#
_entry.id   da3f8a9bb16fa963ec30800457e85e5d
#
_cell.length_a   1.000
_cell.length_b   1.000
_cell.length_c   1.000
_cell.angle_alpha   90.00
_cell.angle_beta   90.00
_cell.angle_gamma   90.00
#
_symmetry.space_group_name_H-M   'P 1'
#
loop_
_entity.id
_entity.type
_entity.pdbx_description
1 polymer ?
#
loop_
_entity_poly.entity_id
_entity_poly.type
_entity_poly.pdbx_seq_one_letter_code
_entity_poly.pdbx_strand_id
1 'polypeptide(L)'
;MPNSDFTIKKEISRSAEVIDSNLQSKHIVIESGAKLRHVDIKAKKLLVRSNSNLTDCKIFSDGIIDIGNDVIIKEHTVINAFKSISIGPRTIIDRDVFVGGMQSEKSQIRVGSDCVILFRSYLNTTRKILIGNGVGIGGYCLIFTHSAWQNVLDGNPYKFADVKIKDNAWIPWNVTVLPGVIINQDVTVGSGSVITKSLPTSVFAAGVPAKVIQKKDDRRLSIDRKHAIALEILSEFREYALHYLKLKNVVIKNSYSFAISFQSKRLIYTLDFQSLKEDDVIISFRVPPKIKHRYDWIELDTLDAKTNENIGKHFIVFIRRYGIKIKKPSMSP
;
A
#
# COMPACT_ATOMS: atom_id res chain seq x y z
N MET A 1 -37.92 5.74 -28.18
CA MET A 1 -37.07 6.60 -27.35
C MET A 1 -35.78 6.79 -28.09
N PRO A 2 -35.28 8.00 -28.32
CA PRO A 2 -34.11 8.21 -29.15
C PRO A 2 -32.84 7.64 -28.47
N ASN A 3 -32.08 6.83 -29.21
CA ASN A 3 -30.73 6.44 -28.89
C ASN A 3 -29.90 7.73 -28.74
N SER A 4 -29.60 8.10 -27.50
CA SER A 4 -28.57 9.11 -27.27
C SER A 4 -27.23 8.46 -27.57
N ASP A 5 -26.66 8.75 -28.74
CA ASP A 5 -25.27 8.48 -29.06
C ASP A 5 -24.36 9.12 -28.00
N PHE A 6 -24.01 8.37 -26.99
CA PHE A 6 -23.05 8.83 -25.98
C PHE A 6 -21.65 8.69 -26.57
N THR A 7 -21.09 9.78 -27.03
CA THR A 7 -19.68 9.83 -27.45
C THR A 7 -18.80 9.43 -26.28
N ILE A 8 -18.12 8.29 -26.40
CA ILE A 8 -17.17 7.81 -25.40
C ILE A 8 -15.90 8.65 -25.52
N LYS A 9 -15.56 9.41 -24.48
CA LYS A 9 -14.30 10.13 -24.42
C LYS A 9 -13.21 9.21 -23.89
N LYS A 10 -12.23 8.89 -24.74
CA LYS A 10 -11.06 8.05 -24.40
C LYS A 10 -9.77 8.83 -24.53
N GLU A 11 -9.00 8.91 -23.46
CA GLU A 11 -7.67 9.49 -23.39
C GLU A 11 -6.72 8.41 -22.86
N ILE A 12 -6.09 7.67 -23.77
CA ILE A 12 -5.16 6.59 -23.44
C ILE A 12 -3.78 6.98 -23.90
N SER A 13 -2.82 7.05 -22.97
CA SER A 13 -1.42 7.35 -23.29
C SER A 13 -0.83 6.31 -24.23
N ARG A 14 0.04 6.75 -25.15
CA ARG A 14 0.75 5.86 -26.08
C ARG A 14 1.67 4.84 -25.38
N SER A 15 2.12 5.14 -24.17
CA SER A 15 2.97 4.24 -23.37
C SER A 15 2.16 3.37 -22.41
N ALA A 16 0.83 3.45 -22.41
CA ALA A 16 -0.02 2.55 -21.65
C ALA A 16 -0.23 1.22 -22.39
N GLU A 17 -0.23 0.13 -21.65
CA GLU A 17 -0.55 -1.20 -22.17
C GLU A 17 -1.95 -1.61 -21.74
N VAL A 18 -2.85 -1.90 -22.68
CA VAL A 18 -4.19 -2.42 -22.42
C VAL A 18 -4.36 -3.71 -23.23
N ILE A 19 -4.27 -4.86 -22.57
CA ILE A 19 -4.25 -6.18 -23.20
C ILE A 19 -5.45 -6.99 -22.71
N ASP A 20 -6.22 -7.56 -23.64
CA ASP A 20 -7.36 -8.46 -23.38
C ASP A 20 -8.29 -7.96 -22.26
N SER A 21 -8.61 -6.65 -22.30
CA SER A 21 -9.30 -5.97 -21.23
C SER A 21 -10.61 -5.34 -21.71
N ASN A 22 -11.66 -5.51 -20.92
CA ASN A 22 -12.98 -4.94 -21.17
C ASN A 22 -13.17 -3.68 -20.33
N LEU A 23 -13.22 -2.50 -20.99
CA LEU A 23 -13.36 -1.21 -20.33
C LEU A 23 -14.67 -0.54 -20.74
N GLN A 24 -15.65 -0.56 -19.86
CA GLN A 24 -16.98 0.02 -20.05
C GLN A 24 -17.12 1.32 -19.26
N SER A 25 -16.92 2.46 -19.91
CA SER A 25 -17.06 3.77 -19.28
C SER A 25 -17.34 4.86 -20.30
N LYS A 26 -18.09 5.89 -19.88
CA LYS A 26 -18.34 7.09 -20.72
C LYS A 26 -17.10 7.97 -20.85
N HIS A 27 -16.22 7.95 -19.85
CA HIS A 27 -15.01 8.74 -19.84
C HIS A 27 -13.86 7.90 -19.29
N ILE A 28 -12.87 7.60 -20.12
CA ILE A 28 -11.71 6.78 -19.81
C ILE A 28 -10.44 7.62 -19.95
N VAL A 29 -9.65 7.68 -18.88
CA VAL A 29 -8.32 8.26 -18.89
C VAL A 29 -7.35 7.20 -18.37
N ILE A 30 -6.35 6.84 -19.17
CA ILE A 30 -5.27 5.92 -18.80
C ILE A 30 -3.96 6.63 -19.08
N GLU A 31 -3.22 6.91 -18.02
CA GLU A 31 -1.99 7.68 -18.07
C GLU A 31 -0.76 6.82 -18.45
N SER A 32 0.40 7.47 -18.57
CA SER A 32 1.65 6.89 -19.05
C SER A 32 2.12 5.71 -18.19
N GLY A 33 2.62 4.66 -18.85
CA GLY A 33 3.17 3.48 -18.20
C GLY A 33 2.17 2.60 -17.43
N ALA A 34 0.88 2.93 -17.47
CA ALA A 34 -0.16 2.09 -16.87
C ALA A 34 -0.31 0.77 -17.65
N LYS A 35 -0.50 -0.34 -16.93
CA LYS A 35 -0.63 -1.69 -17.50
C LYS A 35 -1.92 -2.34 -17.01
N LEU A 36 -2.82 -2.62 -17.94
CA LEU A 36 -4.08 -3.29 -17.70
C LEU A 36 -4.08 -4.60 -18.52
N ARG A 37 -4.07 -5.74 -17.84
CA ARG A 37 -4.03 -7.05 -18.48
C ARG A 37 -5.14 -7.94 -17.95
N HIS A 38 -6.01 -8.44 -18.85
CA HIS A 38 -7.17 -9.29 -18.53
C HIS A 38 -8.08 -8.67 -17.47
N VAL A 39 -8.33 -7.35 -17.55
CA VAL A 39 -9.18 -6.67 -16.58
C VAL A 39 -10.59 -6.42 -17.12
N ASP A 40 -11.59 -6.53 -16.25
CA ASP A 40 -12.96 -6.15 -16.55
C ASP A 40 -13.37 -4.98 -15.65
N ILE A 41 -13.54 -3.80 -16.26
CA ILE A 41 -13.83 -2.58 -15.53
C ILE A 41 -15.09 -1.92 -16.09
N LYS A 42 -16.05 -1.64 -15.19
CA LYS A 42 -17.25 -0.87 -15.51
C LYS A 42 -17.39 0.32 -14.59
N ALA A 43 -17.50 1.52 -15.17
CA ALA A 43 -17.65 2.76 -14.41
C ALA A 43 -18.38 3.84 -15.22
N LYS A 44 -18.92 4.86 -14.55
CA LYS A 44 -19.35 6.09 -15.24
C LYS A 44 -18.13 6.89 -15.72
N LYS A 45 -17.08 6.95 -14.88
CA LYS A 45 -15.79 7.57 -15.18
C LYS A 45 -14.67 6.70 -14.67
N LEU A 46 -13.68 6.38 -15.51
CA LEU A 46 -12.50 5.59 -15.19
C LEU A 46 -11.25 6.46 -15.32
N LEU A 47 -10.48 6.54 -14.26
CA LEU A 47 -9.16 7.17 -14.21
C LEU A 47 -8.15 6.13 -13.72
N VAL A 48 -7.17 5.80 -14.54
CA VAL A 48 -6.03 4.95 -14.16
C VAL A 48 -4.76 5.76 -14.38
N ARG A 49 -4.09 6.07 -13.28
CA ARG A 49 -2.95 6.97 -13.30
C ARG A 49 -1.64 6.22 -13.61
N SER A 50 -0.59 7.02 -13.78
CA SER A 50 0.70 6.57 -14.31
C SER A 50 1.30 5.38 -13.56
N ASN A 51 1.92 4.48 -14.30
CA ASN A 51 2.66 3.30 -13.83
C ASN A 51 1.84 2.29 -12.99
N SER A 52 0.51 2.39 -12.99
CA SER A 52 -0.33 1.42 -12.28
C SER A 52 -0.40 0.11 -13.03
N ASN A 53 -0.42 -1.01 -12.30
CA ASN A 53 -0.45 -2.36 -12.85
C ASN A 53 -1.66 -3.12 -12.31
N LEU A 54 -2.61 -3.38 -13.18
CA LEU A 54 -3.84 -4.13 -12.89
C LEU A 54 -3.80 -5.42 -13.71
N THR A 55 -3.86 -6.55 -13.04
CA THR A 55 -3.74 -7.86 -13.68
C THR A 55 -4.89 -8.78 -13.24
N ASP A 56 -5.60 -9.36 -14.21
CA ASP A 56 -6.60 -10.41 -14.00
C ASP A 56 -7.58 -10.09 -12.86
N CYS A 57 -8.19 -8.89 -12.92
CA CYS A 57 -9.06 -8.39 -11.87
C CYS A 57 -10.35 -7.75 -12.43
N LYS A 58 -11.36 -7.63 -11.56
CA LYS A 58 -12.67 -7.04 -11.90
C LYS A 58 -12.98 -5.86 -10.99
N ILE A 59 -13.33 -4.71 -11.58
CA ILE A 59 -13.58 -3.48 -10.82
C ILE A 59 -14.86 -2.82 -11.33
N PHE A 60 -15.88 -2.72 -10.47
CA PHE A 60 -17.20 -2.23 -10.87
C PHE A 60 -17.69 -1.10 -9.98
N SER A 61 -18.18 -0.02 -10.62
CA SER A 61 -18.88 1.08 -9.97
C SER A 61 -19.86 1.74 -10.93
N ASP A 62 -21.02 2.12 -10.46
CA ASP A 62 -21.91 2.99 -11.26
C ASP A 62 -21.47 4.46 -11.23
N GLY A 63 -20.49 4.81 -10.40
CA GLY A 63 -19.89 6.13 -10.28
C GLY A 63 -18.49 6.22 -10.87
N ILE A 64 -17.56 6.71 -10.04
CA ILE A 64 -16.18 6.98 -10.44
C ILE A 64 -15.26 5.88 -9.90
N ILE A 65 -14.35 5.41 -10.77
CA ILE A 65 -13.17 4.64 -10.39
C ILE A 65 -11.94 5.52 -10.61
N ASP A 66 -11.19 5.79 -9.54
CA ASP A 66 -9.95 6.56 -9.56
C ASP A 66 -8.82 5.73 -8.94
N ILE A 67 -7.92 5.24 -9.78
CA ILE A 67 -6.74 4.45 -9.41
C ILE A 67 -5.52 5.36 -9.49
N GLY A 68 -4.87 5.60 -8.37
CA GLY A 68 -3.70 6.47 -8.23
C GLY A 68 -2.44 5.96 -8.94
N ASN A 69 -1.38 6.75 -8.89
CA ASN A 69 -0.09 6.37 -9.50
C ASN A 69 0.52 5.15 -8.80
N ASP A 70 1.22 4.31 -9.56
CA ASP A 70 1.98 3.17 -9.02
C ASP A 70 1.14 2.18 -8.19
N VAL A 71 -0.14 2.11 -8.42
CA VAL A 71 -1.03 1.14 -7.77
C VAL A 71 -0.83 -0.23 -8.40
N ILE A 72 -0.84 -1.26 -7.57
CA ILE A 72 -0.79 -2.65 -8.02
C ILE A 72 -2.05 -3.36 -7.55
N ILE A 73 -2.83 -3.92 -8.47
CA ILE A 73 -3.96 -4.80 -8.18
C ILE A 73 -3.68 -6.14 -8.85
N LYS A 74 -3.62 -7.20 -8.03
CA LYS A 74 -3.24 -8.51 -8.49
C LYS A 74 -4.44 -9.40 -8.82
N GLU A 75 -4.13 -10.59 -9.27
CA GLU A 75 -5.00 -11.59 -9.87
C GLU A 75 -6.19 -11.97 -8.99
N HIS A 76 -7.31 -12.28 -9.62
CA HIS A 76 -8.57 -12.74 -9.03
C HIS A 76 -9.19 -11.76 -8.02
N THR A 77 -8.68 -10.53 -7.96
CA THR A 77 -9.23 -9.50 -7.09
C THR A 77 -10.51 -8.91 -7.71
N VAL A 78 -11.55 -8.80 -6.89
CA VAL A 78 -12.82 -8.18 -7.27
C VAL A 78 -13.10 -6.99 -6.38
N ILE A 79 -13.32 -5.82 -6.99
CA ILE A 79 -13.66 -4.58 -6.25
C ILE A 79 -14.99 -4.04 -6.79
N ASN A 80 -16.01 -4.06 -5.96
CA ASN A 80 -17.34 -3.59 -6.32
C ASN A 80 -17.88 -2.61 -5.27
N ALA A 81 -18.13 -1.37 -5.68
CA ALA A 81 -18.77 -0.37 -4.85
C ALA A 81 -19.56 0.62 -5.71
N PHE A 82 -20.87 0.70 -5.48
CA PHE A 82 -21.81 1.43 -6.33
C PHE A 82 -21.41 2.88 -6.56
N LYS A 83 -21.19 3.65 -5.48
CA LYS A 83 -20.99 5.10 -5.58
C LYS A 83 -19.62 5.48 -6.13
N SER A 84 -18.56 4.89 -5.59
CA SER A 84 -17.20 5.15 -6.06
C SER A 84 -16.16 4.20 -5.47
N ILE A 85 -15.08 4.04 -6.21
CA ILE A 85 -13.86 3.34 -5.82
C ILE A 85 -12.70 4.33 -6.01
N SER A 86 -11.96 4.60 -4.93
CA SER A 86 -10.76 5.44 -4.98
C SER A 86 -9.61 4.73 -4.28
N ILE A 87 -8.50 4.54 -4.99
CA ILE A 87 -7.29 3.88 -4.47
C ILE A 87 -6.12 4.84 -4.65
N GLY A 88 -5.54 5.27 -3.54
CA GLY A 88 -4.43 6.22 -3.50
C GLY A 88 -3.12 5.61 -4.01
N PRO A 89 -2.16 6.47 -4.38
CA PRO A 89 -0.91 6.06 -5.02
C PRO A 89 -0.07 5.12 -4.16
N ARG A 90 0.72 4.26 -4.84
CA ARG A 90 1.64 3.26 -4.26
C ARG A 90 0.96 2.23 -3.36
N THR A 91 -0.33 2.05 -3.52
CA THR A 91 -1.12 1.05 -2.79
C THR A 91 -1.09 -0.28 -3.52
N ILE A 92 -0.99 -1.36 -2.76
CA ILE A 92 -1.00 -2.72 -3.27
C ILE A 92 -2.25 -3.43 -2.75
N ILE A 93 -3.06 -3.96 -3.67
CA ILE A 93 -4.13 -4.89 -3.38
C ILE A 93 -3.71 -6.24 -3.94
N ASP A 94 -3.51 -7.19 -3.04
CA ASP A 94 -2.99 -8.51 -3.38
C ASP A 94 -4.06 -9.39 -4.04
N ARG A 95 -3.69 -10.59 -4.44
CA ARG A 95 -4.59 -11.55 -5.12
C ARG A 95 -5.74 -12.01 -4.23
N ASP A 96 -6.82 -12.43 -4.87
CA ASP A 96 -8.01 -13.00 -4.23
C ASP A 96 -8.66 -12.07 -3.18
N VAL A 97 -8.44 -10.77 -3.23
CA VAL A 97 -9.13 -9.80 -2.38
C VAL A 97 -10.54 -9.57 -2.91
N PHE A 98 -11.53 -9.66 -2.03
CA PHE A 98 -12.91 -9.37 -2.40
C PHE A 98 -13.43 -8.13 -1.66
N VAL A 99 -13.77 -7.12 -2.43
CA VAL A 99 -14.47 -5.91 -1.96
C VAL A 99 -15.84 -5.89 -2.59
N GLY A 100 -16.89 -5.94 -1.77
CA GLY A 100 -18.26 -5.96 -2.28
C GLY A 100 -19.29 -6.03 -1.17
N GLY A 101 -20.55 -5.93 -1.53
CA GLY A 101 -21.69 -5.97 -0.61
C GLY A 101 -22.95 -5.51 -1.31
N MET A 102 -23.98 -5.16 -0.57
CA MET A 102 -25.21 -4.62 -1.14
C MET A 102 -24.93 -3.26 -1.80
N GLN A 103 -25.28 -3.16 -3.06
CA GLN A 103 -25.02 -1.97 -3.88
C GLN A 103 -26.07 -0.88 -3.63
N SER A 104 -25.62 0.30 -3.29
CA SER A 104 -26.47 1.50 -3.08
C SER A 104 -25.61 2.76 -3.09
N GLU A 105 -26.22 3.95 -3.10
CA GLU A 105 -25.55 5.24 -2.96
C GLU A 105 -24.67 5.38 -1.70
N LYS A 106 -24.82 4.47 -0.74
CA LYS A 106 -23.99 4.39 0.46
C LYS A 106 -22.79 3.47 0.31
N SER A 107 -22.74 2.62 -0.75
CA SER A 107 -21.65 1.71 -1.05
C SER A 107 -20.47 2.48 -1.66
N GLN A 108 -19.38 2.57 -0.94
CA GLN A 108 -18.17 3.31 -1.35
C GLN A 108 -16.94 2.71 -0.68
N ILE A 109 -15.83 2.66 -1.42
CA ILE A 109 -14.52 2.40 -0.84
C ILE A 109 -13.52 3.49 -1.22
N ARG A 110 -12.77 3.96 -0.21
CA ARG A 110 -11.61 4.83 -0.39
C ARG A 110 -10.43 4.23 0.37
N VAL A 111 -9.35 4.01 -0.34
CA VAL A 111 -8.06 3.57 0.20
C VAL A 111 -7.05 4.67 -0.03
N GLY A 112 -6.33 5.07 0.99
CA GLY A 112 -5.29 6.08 0.91
C GLY A 112 -4.03 5.61 0.20
N SER A 113 -2.97 6.40 0.30
CA SER A 113 -1.67 6.13 -0.29
C SER A 113 -0.85 5.14 0.55
N ASP A 114 0.11 4.44 -0.09
CA ASP A 114 1.08 3.58 0.60
C ASP A 114 0.46 2.46 1.45
N CYS A 115 -0.74 2.02 1.08
CA CYS A 115 -1.45 0.94 1.75
C CYS A 115 -1.11 -0.42 1.16
N VAL A 116 -1.33 -1.47 1.97
CA VAL A 116 -1.28 -2.86 1.50
C VAL A 116 -2.51 -3.58 2.02
N ILE A 117 -3.26 -4.24 1.13
CA ILE A 117 -4.35 -5.16 1.48
C ILE A 117 -3.92 -6.53 0.97
N LEU A 118 -3.64 -7.45 1.90
CA LEU A 118 -3.12 -8.77 1.57
C LEU A 118 -4.25 -9.74 1.20
N PHE A 119 -3.85 -10.83 0.58
CA PHE A 119 -4.69 -11.81 -0.10
C PHE A 119 -5.83 -12.38 0.75
N ARG A 120 -6.92 -12.75 0.06
CA ARG A 120 -8.13 -13.35 0.63
C ARG A 120 -8.79 -12.55 1.74
N SER A 121 -8.56 -11.23 1.77
CA SER A 121 -9.31 -10.37 2.68
C SER A 121 -10.65 -9.98 2.06
N TYR A 122 -11.69 -9.91 2.89
CA TYR A 122 -13.04 -9.51 2.52
C TYR A 122 -13.41 -8.17 3.13
N LEU A 123 -13.75 -7.20 2.29
CA LEU A 123 -14.18 -5.86 2.69
C LEU A 123 -15.63 -5.66 2.23
N ASN A 124 -16.57 -5.69 3.16
CA ASN A 124 -17.98 -5.52 2.84
C ASN A 124 -18.36 -4.05 2.71
N THR A 125 -18.65 -3.59 1.48
CA THR A 125 -18.97 -2.21 1.15
C THR A 125 -20.47 -1.91 1.10
N THR A 126 -21.32 -2.59 1.87
CA THR A 126 -22.73 -2.22 2.02
C THR A 126 -22.89 -0.78 2.55
N ARG A 127 -21.92 -0.29 3.32
CA ARG A 127 -21.70 1.11 3.70
C ARG A 127 -20.27 1.50 3.34
N LYS A 128 -19.86 2.71 3.68
CA LYS A 128 -18.53 3.23 3.33
C LYS A 128 -17.43 2.51 4.11
N ILE A 129 -16.37 2.18 3.41
CA ILE A 129 -15.09 1.82 4.01
C ILE A 129 -14.09 2.91 3.65
N LEU A 130 -13.55 3.57 4.67
CA LEU A 130 -12.58 4.64 4.52
C LEU A 130 -11.26 4.22 5.18
N ILE A 131 -10.23 4.03 4.36
CA ILE A 131 -8.90 3.60 4.76
C ILE A 131 -7.94 4.77 4.53
N GLY A 132 -7.23 5.20 5.55
CA GLY A 132 -6.23 6.26 5.52
C GLY A 132 -4.95 5.87 4.80
N ASN A 133 -3.90 6.67 4.97
CA ASN A 133 -2.60 6.43 4.36
C ASN A 133 -1.76 5.47 5.20
N GLY A 134 -0.88 4.73 4.53
CA GLY A 134 0.07 3.86 5.23
C GLY A 134 -0.55 2.68 5.97
N VAL A 135 -1.80 2.36 5.73
CA VAL A 135 -2.50 1.27 6.41
C VAL A 135 -2.08 -0.08 5.83
N GLY A 136 -1.81 -1.03 6.74
CA GLY A 136 -1.63 -2.43 6.40
C GLY A 136 -2.82 -3.27 6.85
N ILE A 137 -3.38 -4.06 5.93
CA ILE A 137 -4.39 -5.08 6.21
C ILE A 137 -3.79 -6.42 5.82
N GLY A 138 -3.62 -7.30 6.79
CA GLY A 138 -3.11 -8.66 6.63
C GLY A 138 -4.04 -9.54 5.82
N GLY A 139 -3.63 -10.77 5.56
CA GLY A 139 -4.46 -11.72 4.85
C GLY A 139 -5.62 -12.25 5.70
N TYR A 140 -6.68 -12.70 5.01
CA TYR A 140 -7.88 -13.26 5.64
C TYR A 140 -8.60 -12.33 6.62
N CYS A 141 -8.43 -11.02 6.50
CA CYS A 141 -9.15 -10.05 7.30
C CYS A 141 -10.59 -9.90 6.80
N LEU A 142 -11.52 -9.72 7.74
CA LEU A 142 -12.94 -9.53 7.48
C LEU A 142 -13.36 -8.16 7.96
N ILE A 143 -13.76 -7.25 7.07
CA ILE A 143 -14.21 -5.90 7.43
C ILE A 143 -15.69 -5.76 7.04
N PHE A 144 -16.56 -5.70 8.03
CA PHE A 144 -17.99 -5.64 7.85
C PHE A 144 -18.53 -4.23 8.07
N THR A 145 -19.42 -3.78 7.18
CA THR A 145 -20.20 -2.54 7.34
C THR A 145 -21.67 -2.82 7.59
N HIS A 146 -22.06 -4.10 7.64
CA HIS A 146 -23.40 -4.50 8.04
C HIS A 146 -23.37 -5.77 8.88
N SER A 147 -24.38 -5.90 9.73
CA SER A 147 -24.70 -7.10 10.51
C SER A 147 -26.20 -7.14 10.65
N ALA A 148 -26.86 -8.00 9.90
CA ALA A 148 -28.31 -8.25 9.96
C ALA A 148 -28.59 -9.58 9.27
N TRP A 149 -29.36 -10.46 9.91
CA TRP A 149 -29.80 -11.70 9.33
C TRP A 149 -31.21 -12.08 9.81
N GLN A 150 -31.43 -12.00 11.09
CA GLN A 150 -32.73 -12.34 11.70
C GLN A 150 -33.72 -11.19 11.48
N ASN A 151 -35.03 -11.50 11.60
CA ASN A 151 -36.09 -10.52 11.44
C ASN A 151 -35.95 -9.40 12.50
N VAL A 152 -35.66 -8.20 12.05
CA VAL A 152 -35.45 -7.03 12.94
C VAL A 152 -36.75 -6.55 13.60
N LEU A 153 -37.92 -6.86 13.02
CA LEU A 153 -39.23 -6.53 13.58
C LEU A 153 -39.56 -7.40 14.79
N ASP A 154 -38.87 -8.52 14.93
CA ASP A 154 -38.97 -9.39 16.12
C ASP A 154 -37.98 -8.96 17.24
N GLY A 155 -37.38 -7.78 17.11
CA GLY A 155 -36.42 -7.23 18.08
C GLY A 155 -34.98 -7.72 17.93
N ASN A 156 -34.65 -8.43 16.85
CA ASN A 156 -33.28 -8.89 16.61
C ASN A 156 -32.32 -7.73 16.26
N PRO A 157 -31.10 -7.78 16.76
CA PRO A 157 -30.14 -6.70 16.53
C PRO A 157 -29.70 -6.62 15.08
N TYR A 158 -29.56 -5.40 14.56
CA TYR A 158 -28.96 -5.13 13.25
C TYR A 158 -28.08 -3.90 13.31
N LYS A 159 -27.12 -3.81 12.42
CA LYS A 159 -26.25 -2.65 12.31
C LYS A 159 -25.76 -2.44 10.88
N PHE A 160 -25.96 -1.22 10.36
CA PHE A 160 -25.42 -0.75 9.08
C PHE A 160 -24.66 0.54 9.35
N ALA A 161 -23.33 0.47 9.33
CA ALA A 161 -22.51 1.63 9.66
C ALA A 161 -21.16 1.60 8.94
N ASP A 162 -20.63 2.79 8.65
CA ASP A 162 -19.34 2.95 8.01
C ASP A 162 -18.22 2.40 8.89
N VAL A 163 -17.17 1.85 8.28
CA VAL A 163 -15.91 1.52 8.95
C VAL A 163 -14.83 2.52 8.52
N LYS A 164 -14.09 3.03 9.49
CA LYS A 164 -12.98 3.96 9.26
C LYS A 164 -11.69 3.42 9.87
N ILE A 165 -10.66 3.33 9.07
CA ILE A 165 -9.32 2.92 9.48
C ILE A 165 -8.41 4.09 9.15
N LYS A 166 -7.85 4.75 10.17
CA LYS A 166 -7.03 5.94 10.00
C LYS A 166 -5.57 5.59 9.72
N ASP A 167 -4.77 6.61 9.48
CA ASP A 167 -3.41 6.50 8.97
C ASP A 167 -2.52 5.60 9.84
N ASN A 168 -1.59 4.88 9.19
CA ASN A 168 -0.58 4.02 9.80
C ASN A 168 -1.12 2.89 10.70
N ALA A 169 -2.41 2.53 10.59
CA ALA A 169 -2.94 1.39 11.31
C ALA A 169 -2.41 0.08 10.71
N TRP A 170 -2.03 -0.87 11.59
CA TRP A 170 -1.66 -2.22 11.22
C TRP A 170 -2.69 -3.22 11.72
N ILE A 171 -3.39 -3.88 10.82
CA ILE A 171 -4.41 -4.89 11.05
C ILE A 171 -3.86 -6.19 10.47
N PRO A 172 -3.22 -7.05 11.29
CA PRO A 172 -2.58 -8.26 10.80
C PRO A 172 -3.59 -9.36 10.41
N TRP A 173 -3.12 -10.58 10.31
CA TRP A 173 -3.87 -11.73 9.81
C TRP A 173 -5.09 -12.10 10.64
N ASN A 174 -6.17 -12.54 9.94
CA ASN A 174 -7.40 -13.08 10.55
C ASN A 174 -8.11 -12.11 11.50
N VAL A 175 -8.01 -10.81 11.27
CA VAL A 175 -8.72 -9.83 12.09
C VAL A 175 -10.10 -9.58 11.53
N THR A 176 -11.11 -9.55 12.41
CA THR A 176 -12.49 -9.19 12.06
C THR A 176 -12.82 -7.80 12.62
N VAL A 177 -13.34 -6.93 11.76
CA VAL A 177 -13.79 -5.57 12.14
C VAL A 177 -15.29 -5.46 11.95
N LEU A 178 -16.01 -5.13 13.03
CA LEU A 178 -17.47 -5.03 13.01
C LEU A 178 -17.97 -3.65 12.54
N PRO A 179 -19.25 -3.56 12.10
CA PRO A 179 -19.83 -2.32 11.59
C PRO A 179 -19.75 -1.16 12.59
N GLY A 180 -19.41 0.03 12.07
CA GLY A 180 -19.33 1.27 12.84
C GLY A 180 -18.06 1.46 13.64
N VAL A 181 -17.09 0.57 13.51
CA VAL A 181 -15.79 0.69 14.16
C VAL A 181 -14.93 1.78 13.50
N ILE A 182 -14.28 2.58 14.34
CA ILE A 182 -13.22 3.51 13.95
C ILE A 182 -11.91 3.01 14.58
N ILE A 183 -10.97 2.62 13.74
CA ILE A 183 -9.59 2.33 14.15
C ILE A 183 -8.80 3.60 13.93
N ASN A 184 -8.38 4.25 15.03
CA ASN A 184 -7.66 5.52 14.93
C ASN A 184 -6.21 5.32 14.43
N GLN A 185 -5.49 6.43 14.24
CA GLN A 185 -4.14 6.42 13.68
C GLN A 185 -3.14 5.68 14.58
N ASP A 186 -2.10 5.13 13.96
CA ASP A 186 -0.99 4.43 14.62
C ASP A 186 -1.41 3.24 15.50
N VAL A 187 -2.60 2.69 15.29
CA VAL A 187 -3.07 1.48 15.99
C VAL A 187 -2.39 0.24 15.42
N THR A 188 -1.97 -0.64 16.31
CA THR A 188 -1.60 -2.02 15.95
C THR A 188 -2.59 -2.99 16.59
N VAL A 189 -3.10 -3.92 15.81
CA VAL A 189 -4.01 -4.97 16.28
C VAL A 189 -3.24 -6.29 16.38
N GLY A 190 -3.56 -7.16 17.33
CA GLY A 190 -3.05 -8.53 17.37
C GLY A 190 -3.77 -9.41 16.34
N SER A 191 -3.05 -10.35 15.73
CA SER A 191 -3.65 -11.33 14.79
C SER A 191 -4.80 -12.12 15.45
N GLY A 192 -5.82 -12.48 14.67
CA GLY A 192 -6.97 -13.22 15.15
C GLY A 192 -7.95 -12.43 16.03
N SER A 193 -7.82 -11.12 16.14
CA SER A 193 -8.68 -10.30 16.98
C SER A 193 -10.02 -9.99 16.33
N VAL A 194 -11.06 -9.78 17.17
CA VAL A 194 -12.39 -9.30 16.75
C VAL A 194 -12.62 -7.91 17.32
N ILE A 195 -12.61 -6.89 16.46
CA ILE A 195 -12.76 -5.50 16.85
C ILE A 195 -14.24 -5.12 16.85
N THR A 196 -14.84 -5.05 18.03
CA THR A 196 -16.25 -4.75 18.25
C THR A 196 -16.51 -3.30 18.62
N LYS A 197 -15.48 -2.57 19.07
CA LYS A 197 -15.53 -1.15 19.51
C LYS A 197 -14.37 -0.39 18.88
N SER A 198 -14.56 0.92 18.71
CA SER A 198 -13.51 1.79 18.17
C SER A 198 -12.27 1.81 19.07
N LEU A 199 -11.10 1.86 18.44
CA LEU A 199 -9.80 1.87 19.11
C LEU A 199 -9.21 3.27 19.13
N PRO A 200 -8.68 3.75 20.26
CA PRO A 200 -8.04 5.06 20.34
C PRO A 200 -6.71 5.08 19.59
N THR A 201 -6.15 6.29 19.40
CA THR A 201 -4.87 6.51 18.72
C THR A 201 -3.70 5.87 19.47
N SER A 202 -2.70 5.38 18.71
CA SER A 202 -1.41 4.92 19.22
C SER A 202 -1.53 3.84 20.31
N VAL A 203 -2.29 2.79 20.03
CA VAL A 203 -2.43 1.65 20.94
C VAL A 203 -2.09 0.32 20.25
N PHE A 204 -1.75 -0.66 21.08
CA PHE A 204 -1.82 -2.07 20.72
C PHE A 204 -3.09 -2.65 21.35
N ALA A 205 -3.92 -3.29 20.53
CA ALA A 205 -5.17 -3.92 20.96
C ALA A 205 -5.23 -5.37 20.43
N ALA A 206 -5.70 -6.30 21.25
CA ALA A 206 -5.82 -7.70 20.86
C ALA A 206 -6.96 -8.42 21.57
N GLY A 207 -7.35 -9.59 21.04
CA GLY A 207 -8.29 -10.53 21.65
C GLY A 207 -9.68 -10.56 21.01
N VAL A 208 -10.55 -11.39 21.57
CA VAL A 208 -11.96 -11.60 21.15
C VAL A 208 -12.86 -11.46 22.37
N PRO A 209 -13.55 -10.30 22.55
CA PRO A 209 -13.40 -9.07 21.77
C PRO A 209 -12.08 -8.36 22.03
N ALA A 210 -11.58 -7.60 21.05
CA ALA A 210 -10.33 -6.85 21.17
C ALA A 210 -10.40 -5.79 22.26
N LYS A 211 -9.37 -5.77 23.12
CA LYS A 211 -9.17 -4.78 24.18
C LYS A 211 -7.83 -4.09 24.00
N VAL A 212 -7.73 -2.83 24.42
CA VAL A 212 -6.44 -2.13 24.49
C VAL A 212 -5.56 -2.83 25.52
N ILE A 213 -4.43 -3.35 25.05
CA ILE A 213 -3.42 -4.04 25.87
C ILE A 213 -2.36 -3.05 26.33
N GLN A 214 -1.94 -2.15 25.44
CA GLN A 214 -0.86 -1.21 25.68
C GLN A 214 -1.07 0.08 24.89
N LYS A 215 -0.76 1.22 25.50
CA LYS A 215 -0.51 2.46 24.76
C LYS A 215 0.89 2.41 24.18
N LYS A 216 1.04 2.85 22.94
CA LYS A 216 2.36 3.03 22.35
C LYS A 216 2.93 4.36 22.85
N ASP A 217 3.95 4.27 23.66
CA ASP A 217 4.70 5.46 24.06
C ASP A 217 5.42 6.04 22.84
N ASP A 218 5.70 7.34 22.86
CA ASP A 218 6.52 8.01 21.84
C ASP A 218 8.00 7.58 22.01
N ARG A 219 8.27 6.32 21.69
CA ARG A 219 9.60 5.71 21.82
C ARG A 219 10.46 6.17 20.66
N ARG A 220 11.06 7.34 20.80
CA ARG A 220 12.16 7.73 19.93
C ARG A 220 13.36 6.86 20.29
N LEU A 221 13.71 5.97 19.36
CA LEU A 221 14.94 5.17 19.52
C LEU A 221 16.16 6.08 19.52
N SER A 222 17.15 5.75 20.36
CA SER A 222 18.47 6.36 20.27
C SER A 222 19.08 6.11 18.88
N ILE A 223 20.01 6.99 18.47
CA ILE A 223 20.68 6.83 17.17
C ILE A 223 21.43 5.49 17.08
N ASP A 224 22.05 5.04 18.17
CA ASP A 224 22.74 3.76 18.22
C ASP A 224 21.79 2.59 18.02
N ARG A 225 20.59 2.65 18.60
CA ARG A 225 19.60 1.60 18.41
C ARG A 225 19.03 1.60 16.99
N LYS A 226 18.77 2.78 16.41
CA LYS A 226 18.39 2.91 14.99
C LYS A 226 19.49 2.31 14.08
N HIS A 227 20.75 2.61 14.39
CA HIS A 227 21.90 2.11 13.66
C HIS A 227 21.98 0.59 13.70
N ALA A 228 21.86 0.00 14.89
CA ALA A 228 21.84 -1.47 15.04
C ALA A 228 20.72 -2.11 14.20
N ILE A 229 19.50 -1.57 14.25
CA ILE A 229 18.37 -2.06 13.45
C ILE A 229 18.65 -1.91 11.94
N ALA A 230 19.25 -0.80 11.51
CA ALA A 230 19.61 -0.62 10.10
C ALA A 230 20.62 -1.67 9.62
N LEU A 231 21.60 -2.03 10.44
CA LEU A 231 22.56 -3.09 10.13
C LEU A 231 21.90 -4.48 10.09
N GLU A 232 20.97 -4.77 10.99
CA GLU A 232 20.16 -5.99 10.93
C GLU A 232 19.39 -6.08 9.61
N ILE A 233 18.67 -5.02 9.23
CA ILE A 233 17.93 -4.95 7.96
C ILE A 233 18.85 -5.11 6.74
N LEU A 234 20.03 -4.53 6.76
CA LEU A 234 21.01 -4.64 5.68
C LEU A 234 21.61 -6.05 5.60
N SER A 235 21.77 -6.73 6.73
CA SER A 235 22.17 -8.14 6.75
C SER A 235 21.12 -9.03 6.10
N GLU A 236 19.84 -8.82 6.40
CA GLU A 236 18.72 -9.51 5.76
C GLU A 236 18.63 -9.17 4.26
N PHE A 237 18.86 -7.92 3.90
CA PHE A 237 18.93 -7.55 2.48
C PHE A 237 20.07 -8.21 1.74
N ARG A 238 21.20 -8.43 2.41
CA ARG A 238 22.32 -9.17 1.83
C ARG A 238 21.91 -10.60 1.46
N GLU A 239 21.26 -11.33 2.37
CA GLU A 239 20.77 -12.68 2.09
C GLU A 239 19.76 -12.68 0.93
N TYR A 240 18.83 -11.73 0.95
CA TYR A 240 17.90 -11.53 -0.17
C TYR A 240 18.63 -11.26 -1.49
N ALA A 241 19.67 -10.41 -1.47
CA ALA A 241 20.43 -10.06 -2.66
C ALA A 241 21.23 -11.27 -3.20
N LEU A 242 21.85 -12.06 -2.33
CA LEU A 242 22.60 -13.26 -2.71
C LEU A 242 21.69 -14.33 -3.32
N HIS A 243 20.62 -14.67 -2.65
CA HIS A 243 19.79 -15.82 -3.00
C HIS A 243 18.71 -15.50 -4.03
N TYR A 244 18.06 -14.35 -3.92
CA TYR A 244 16.95 -13.99 -4.78
C TYR A 244 17.37 -13.16 -5.99
N LEU A 245 18.26 -12.17 -5.80
CA LEU A 245 18.81 -11.37 -6.91
C LEU A 245 20.03 -12.05 -7.56
N LYS A 246 20.53 -13.17 -7.02
CA LYS A 246 21.68 -13.95 -7.51
C LYS A 246 22.96 -13.12 -7.65
N LEU A 247 23.20 -12.19 -6.75
CA LEU A 247 24.39 -11.34 -6.74
C LEU A 247 25.62 -12.14 -6.26
N LYS A 248 26.76 -12.00 -6.98
CA LYS A 248 27.96 -12.81 -6.71
C LYS A 248 28.96 -12.20 -5.74
N ASN A 249 28.95 -10.89 -5.51
CA ASN A 249 29.96 -10.20 -4.69
C ASN A 249 29.29 -9.28 -3.67
N VAL A 250 29.12 -9.79 -2.47
CA VAL A 250 28.60 -9.01 -1.35
C VAL A 250 29.62 -9.01 -0.22
N VAL A 251 30.21 -7.86 0.06
CA VAL A 251 31.25 -7.71 1.10
C VAL A 251 30.70 -6.85 2.23
N ILE A 252 30.77 -7.35 3.46
CA ILE A 252 30.54 -6.57 4.68
C ILE A 252 31.88 -6.00 5.12
N LYS A 253 31.99 -4.69 5.22
CA LYS A 253 33.14 -4.03 5.82
C LYS A 253 32.74 -3.45 7.17
N ASN A 254 33.29 -3.96 8.24
CA ASN A 254 33.23 -3.56 9.66
C ASN A 254 31.84 -3.18 10.26
N SER A 255 31.82 -2.94 11.59
CA SER A 255 30.61 -2.70 12.41
C SER A 255 29.88 -1.37 12.12
N TYR A 256 30.41 -0.50 11.29
CA TYR A 256 29.85 0.84 11.03
C TYR A 256 29.59 1.16 9.57
N SER A 257 29.98 0.27 8.66
CA SER A 257 29.71 0.43 7.23
C SER A 257 29.39 -0.92 6.58
N PHE A 258 28.38 -0.91 5.73
CA PHE A 258 27.94 -2.08 4.99
C PHE A 258 27.98 -1.73 3.51
N ALA A 259 28.52 -2.61 2.68
CA ALA A 259 28.56 -2.42 1.25
C ALA A 259 28.15 -3.68 0.49
N ILE A 260 27.25 -3.53 -0.46
CA ILE A 260 26.86 -4.56 -1.42
C ILE A 260 27.24 -4.08 -2.80
N SER A 261 28.03 -4.86 -3.53
CA SER A 261 28.36 -4.58 -4.93
C SER A 261 27.40 -5.30 -5.87
N PHE A 262 26.91 -4.56 -6.87
CA PHE A 262 26.04 -5.08 -7.92
C PHE A 262 26.50 -4.51 -9.27
N GLN A 263 27.01 -5.35 -10.16
CA GLN A 263 27.64 -4.94 -11.40
C GLN A 263 28.76 -3.91 -11.13
N SER A 264 28.70 -2.72 -11.71
CA SER A 264 29.64 -1.63 -11.47
C SER A 264 29.29 -0.73 -10.28
N LYS A 265 28.13 -0.93 -9.66
CA LYS A 265 27.61 -0.06 -8.59
C LYS A 265 27.74 -0.70 -7.21
N ARG A 266 27.86 0.12 -6.16
CA ARG A 266 27.84 -0.32 -4.77
C ARG A 266 26.69 0.36 -4.02
N LEU A 267 25.92 -0.43 -3.28
CA LEU A 267 25.03 0.06 -2.26
C LEU A 267 25.80 0.12 -0.95
N ILE A 268 26.00 1.29 -0.39
CA ILE A 268 26.79 1.49 0.82
C ILE A 268 25.94 2.16 1.92
N TYR A 269 25.89 1.53 3.09
CA TYR A 269 25.41 2.16 4.30
C TYR A 269 26.60 2.76 5.05
N THR A 270 26.57 4.06 5.33
CA THR A 270 27.66 4.74 6.01
C THR A 270 27.16 5.95 6.80
N LEU A 271 27.87 6.25 7.88
CA LEU A 271 27.80 7.51 8.62
C LEU A 271 29.00 8.40 8.32
N ASP A 272 30.03 7.87 7.66
CA ASP A 272 31.21 8.60 7.19
C ASP A 272 31.23 8.68 5.67
N PHE A 273 31.29 9.88 5.13
CA PHE A 273 31.21 10.17 3.71
C PHE A 273 32.59 10.40 3.04
N GLN A 274 33.70 10.17 3.76
CA GLN A 274 35.04 10.42 3.23
C GLN A 274 35.55 9.36 2.24
N SER A 275 35.07 8.12 2.37
CA SER A 275 35.52 6.97 1.58
C SER A 275 34.63 6.58 0.40
N LEU A 276 33.79 7.52 -0.07
CA LEU A 276 32.85 7.27 -1.16
C LEU A 276 33.52 7.18 -2.51
N LYS A 277 33.02 6.24 -3.36
CA LYS A 277 33.39 6.13 -4.77
C LYS A 277 32.28 6.71 -5.66
N GLU A 278 32.61 7.11 -6.86
CA GLU A 278 31.71 7.80 -7.80
C GLU A 278 30.41 7.05 -8.10
N ASP A 279 30.45 5.73 -8.07
CA ASP A 279 29.35 4.83 -8.38
C ASP A 279 28.57 4.34 -7.15
N ASP A 280 28.75 4.96 -5.99
CA ASP A 280 28.07 4.54 -4.77
C ASP A 280 26.62 5.03 -4.72
N VAL A 281 25.71 4.11 -4.32
CA VAL A 281 24.37 4.44 -3.86
C VAL A 281 24.39 4.45 -2.34
N ILE A 282 24.17 5.61 -1.75
CA ILE A 282 24.40 5.85 -0.33
C ILE A 282 23.12 5.63 0.46
N ILE A 283 23.20 4.85 1.54
CA ILE A 283 22.15 4.74 2.55
C ILE A 283 22.69 5.40 3.83
N SER A 284 21.92 6.30 4.42
CA SER A 284 22.25 6.91 5.72
C SER A 284 21.00 7.41 6.42
N PHE A 285 21.07 7.65 7.72
CA PHE A 285 20.00 8.35 8.44
C PHE A 285 19.85 9.77 7.95
N ARG A 286 20.97 10.46 7.75
CA ARG A 286 20.99 11.81 7.24
C ARG A 286 22.09 11.96 6.19
N VAL A 287 21.75 12.41 5.00
CA VAL A 287 22.68 12.60 3.88
C VAL A 287 22.96 14.10 3.71
N PRO A 288 24.22 14.55 3.83
CA PRO A 288 24.56 15.96 3.66
C PRO A 288 24.20 16.51 2.28
N PRO A 289 23.80 17.80 2.15
CA PRO A 289 23.43 18.38 0.86
C PRO A 289 24.49 18.24 -0.23
N LYS A 290 25.78 18.42 0.09
CA LYS A 290 26.89 18.25 -0.84
C LYS A 290 26.94 16.83 -1.42
N ILE A 291 26.61 15.82 -0.62
CA ILE A 291 26.55 14.42 -1.04
C ILE A 291 25.32 14.18 -1.91
N LYS A 292 24.17 14.73 -1.54
CA LYS A 292 22.91 14.61 -2.31
C LYS A 292 23.02 15.13 -3.74
N HIS A 293 23.84 16.13 -3.98
CA HIS A 293 24.09 16.67 -5.33
C HIS A 293 24.92 15.74 -6.22
N ARG A 294 25.83 15.00 -5.62
CA ARG A 294 26.83 14.22 -6.38
C ARG A 294 26.46 12.74 -6.54
N TYR A 295 25.74 12.15 -5.58
CA TYR A 295 25.50 10.72 -5.51
C TYR A 295 24.01 10.37 -5.58
N ASP A 296 23.72 9.13 -5.90
CA ASP A 296 22.44 8.49 -5.61
C ASP A 296 22.35 8.18 -4.10
N TRP A 297 21.20 8.40 -3.49
CA TRP A 297 21.09 8.30 -2.03
C TRP A 297 19.70 7.86 -1.56
N ILE A 298 19.66 7.25 -0.37
CA ILE A 298 18.47 6.87 0.38
C ILE A 298 18.65 7.39 1.81
N GLU A 299 17.78 8.30 2.25
CA GLU A 299 17.83 8.90 3.59
C GLU A 299 16.72 8.30 4.46
N LEU A 300 17.12 7.68 5.58
CA LEU A 300 16.22 6.93 6.43
C LEU A 300 15.43 7.77 7.42
N ASP A 301 15.93 8.94 7.85
CA ASP A 301 15.23 9.83 8.78
C ASP A 301 14.09 10.61 8.10
N THR A 302 14.29 11.07 6.88
CA THR A 302 13.28 11.80 6.11
C THR A 302 12.39 10.88 5.26
N LEU A 303 12.79 9.61 5.13
CA LEU A 303 12.16 8.62 4.25
C LEU A 303 12.13 9.09 2.80
N ASP A 304 13.23 9.67 2.34
CA ASP A 304 13.38 10.24 1.00
C ASP A 304 14.57 9.60 0.28
N ALA A 305 14.55 9.62 -1.05
CA ALA A 305 15.61 9.04 -1.85
C ALA A 305 15.72 9.70 -3.23
N LYS A 306 16.94 9.66 -3.79
CA LYS A 306 17.21 9.92 -5.19
C LYS A 306 18.07 8.77 -5.69
N THR A 307 17.46 7.78 -6.35
CA THR A 307 18.21 6.70 -6.99
C THR A 307 17.49 6.14 -8.20
N ASN A 308 18.19 6.04 -9.30
CA ASN A 308 17.75 5.34 -10.51
C ASN A 308 18.37 3.94 -10.63
N GLU A 309 19.33 3.63 -9.76
CA GLU A 309 20.07 2.38 -9.78
C GLU A 309 19.22 1.20 -9.30
N ASN A 310 19.34 0.07 -10.00
CA ASN A 310 18.54 -1.11 -9.72
C ASN A 310 18.72 -1.61 -8.28
N ILE A 311 19.95 -1.60 -7.76
CA ILE A 311 20.22 -2.05 -6.39
C ILE A 311 19.54 -1.16 -5.34
N GLY A 312 19.53 0.15 -5.56
CA GLY A 312 18.81 1.09 -4.70
C GLY A 312 17.30 0.87 -4.74
N LYS A 313 16.74 0.64 -5.94
CA LYS A 313 15.31 0.32 -6.10
C LYS A 313 14.94 -0.99 -5.41
N HIS A 314 15.74 -2.04 -5.53
CA HIS A 314 15.53 -3.31 -4.83
C HIS A 314 15.58 -3.13 -3.31
N PHE A 315 16.51 -2.35 -2.80
CA PHE A 315 16.59 -2.04 -1.37
C PHE A 315 15.35 -1.29 -0.89
N ILE A 316 14.89 -0.25 -1.59
CA ILE A 316 13.67 0.50 -1.25
C ILE A 316 12.46 -0.43 -1.19
N VAL A 317 12.32 -1.36 -2.12
CA VAL A 317 11.23 -2.35 -2.11
C VAL A 317 11.38 -3.31 -0.93
N PHE A 318 12.60 -3.74 -0.64
CA PHE A 318 12.89 -4.68 0.44
C PHE A 318 12.55 -4.11 1.82
N ILE A 319 12.97 -2.89 2.12
CA ILE A 319 12.77 -2.26 3.45
C ILE A 319 11.31 -1.95 3.77
N ARG A 320 10.41 -1.97 2.78
CA ARG A 320 8.96 -1.85 3.03
C ARG A 320 8.44 -2.98 3.93
N ARG A 321 9.09 -4.14 3.98
CA ARG A 321 8.76 -5.27 4.88
C ARG A 321 8.88 -4.87 6.35
N TYR A 322 9.72 -3.91 6.65
CA TYR A 322 9.96 -3.35 8.00
C TYR A 322 9.13 -2.09 8.27
N GLY A 323 8.17 -1.77 7.40
CA GLY A 323 7.34 -0.56 7.52
C GLY A 323 8.06 0.73 7.11
N ILE A 324 9.30 0.66 6.59
CA ILE A 324 10.05 1.81 6.12
C ILE A 324 9.59 2.15 4.70
N LYS A 325 8.86 3.25 4.55
CA LYS A 325 8.24 3.67 3.28
C LYS A 325 8.93 4.89 2.73
N ILE A 326 9.97 4.67 1.93
CA ILE A 326 10.68 5.76 1.23
C ILE A 326 9.71 6.41 0.24
N LYS A 327 9.61 7.72 0.29
CA LYS A 327 8.91 8.51 -0.71
C LYS A 327 9.63 8.33 -2.03
N LYS A 328 8.90 8.16 -3.14
CA LYS A 328 9.54 8.15 -4.47
C LYS A 328 10.24 9.50 -4.66
N PRO A 329 11.48 9.47 -5.22
CA PRO A 329 12.10 10.72 -5.63
C PRO A 329 11.13 11.47 -6.54
N SER A 330 10.94 12.76 -6.29
CA SER A 330 10.39 13.65 -7.29
C SER A 330 11.26 13.47 -8.53
N MET A 331 10.73 12.88 -9.58
CA MET A 331 11.36 12.98 -10.89
C MET A 331 11.34 14.49 -11.18
N SER A 332 12.49 15.12 -11.05
CA SER A 332 12.69 16.47 -11.61
C SER A 332 12.42 16.38 -13.11
N PRO A 333 11.76 17.39 -13.67
CA PRO A 333 11.35 17.40 -15.07
C PRO A 333 12.49 17.21 -16.05
#